data_13b1e6a1fdef346281bce75967e81eff
#
_entry.id   13b1e6a1fdef346281bce75967e81eff
#
_cell.length_a   1.000
_cell.length_b   1.000
_cell.length_c   1.000
_cell.angle_alpha   90.00
_cell.angle_beta   90.00
_cell.angle_gamma   90.00
#
_symmetry.space_group_name_H-M   'P 1'
#
loop_
_entity.id
_entity.type
_entity.pdbx_description
1 polymer ?
#
loop_
_entity_poly.entity_id
_entity_poly.type
_entity_poly.pdbx_seq_one_letter_code
_entity_poly.pdbx_strand_id
1 'polypeptide(L)'
;MRVESLKTTLNFIFKYLTLNIPTMNKALSIAAAALIGCASINAEAQTMIGKTTNVAAISKGDRMTPETLWAMGRVGGAAASPDGKTVVYQVGYYSVKQNKSHQMLYTVSADGKLQRTLTTTAASETDAAWIEGGKRIAFLTKGQLWSMNADGTDRRQLTKSDIDIEGFKFSPDGKKVILIKSLPYHESIQKNPDDLPLATGRRITDLNYRHWDHYVESVAHPFVADVTENGVDDGKDIIEGEPFECPMAPFGGVEQLAWSPDSRTIAYTCRK
;
A
#
# COMPACT_ATOMS: atom_id res chain seq x y z
N MET A 1 -21.18 20.49 -17.32
CA MET A 1 -20.37 21.63 -17.82
C MET A 1 -18.84 21.41 -17.82
N ARG A 2 -18.23 20.61 -16.92
CA ARG A 2 -16.75 20.36 -16.92
C ARG A 2 -16.25 19.29 -17.90
N VAL A 3 -17.07 18.37 -18.34
CA VAL A 3 -16.68 17.27 -19.25
C VAL A 3 -16.56 17.74 -20.70
N GLU A 4 -17.40 18.68 -21.12
CA GLU A 4 -17.30 19.26 -22.45
C GLU A 4 -16.09 20.17 -22.62
N SER A 5 -15.69 20.90 -21.59
CA SER A 5 -14.50 21.73 -21.59
C SER A 5 -13.22 20.91 -21.78
N LEU A 6 -13.14 19.71 -21.15
CA LEU A 6 -11.99 18.80 -21.32
C LEU A 6 -11.93 18.18 -22.72
N LYS A 7 -13.08 17.79 -23.29
CA LYS A 7 -13.14 17.28 -24.67
C LYS A 7 -12.71 18.35 -25.69
N THR A 8 -13.12 19.60 -25.48
CA THR A 8 -12.74 20.73 -26.36
C THR A 8 -11.25 21.04 -26.25
N THR A 9 -10.67 21.01 -25.06
CA THR A 9 -9.23 21.22 -24.82
C THR A 9 -8.38 20.08 -25.40
N LEU A 10 -8.80 18.81 -25.23
CA LEU A 10 -8.10 17.67 -25.82
C LEU A 10 -8.15 17.69 -27.35
N ASN A 11 -9.30 18.05 -27.95
CA ASN A 11 -9.41 18.18 -29.40
C ASN A 11 -8.54 19.34 -29.94
N PHE A 12 -8.37 20.41 -29.17
CA PHE A 12 -7.50 21.52 -29.56
C PHE A 12 -6.03 21.11 -29.50
N ILE A 13 -5.59 20.41 -28.46
CA ILE A 13 -4.23 19.87 -28.34
C ILE A 13 -3.94 18.83 -29.43
N PHE A 14 -4.90 17.95 -29.76
CA PHE A 14 -4.75 16.98 -30.82
C PHE A 14 -4.63 17.62 -32.21
N LYS A 15 -5.41 18.68 -32.47
CA LYS A 15 -5.36 19.45 -33.73
C LYS A 15 -4.06 20.25 -33.87
N TYR A 16 -3.49 20.73 -32.77
CA TYR A 16 -2.23 21.48 -32.75
C TYR A 16 -1.01 20.57 -32.93
N LEU A 17 -1.03 19.37 -32.33
CA LEU A 17 0.03 18.37 -32.49
C LEU A 17 0.08 17.76 -33.90
N THR A 18 -1.06 17.62 -34.59
CA THR A 18 -1.12 17.06 -35.93
C THR A 18 -0.80 18.07 -37.04
N LEU A 19 -0.96 19.37 -36.77
CA LEU A 19 -0.74 20.44 -37.79
C LEU A 19 0.68 20.98 -37.84
N ASN A 20 1.50 20.80 -36.78
CA ASN A 20 2.83 21.46 -36.69
C ASN A 20 4.05 20.51 -36.73
N ILE A 21 3.88 19.20 -36.95
CA ILE A 21 5.00 18.25 -37.05
C ILE A 21 4.83 17.32 -38.26
N PRO A 22 5.39 17.70 -39.41
CA PRO A 22 5.19 16.95 -40.68
C PRO A 22 5.83 15.55 -40.73
N THR A 23 6.60 15.11 -39.72
CA THR A 23 7.40 13.87 -39.76
C THR A 23 7.26 12.97 -38.54
N MET A 24 6.18 13.08 -37.77
CA MET A 24 5.97 12.13 -36.66
C MET A 24 5.53 10.74 -37.18
N ASN A 25 6.34 9.73 -36.90
CA ASN A 25 6.07 8.35 -37.25
C ASN A 25 4.74 7.91 -36.64
N LYS A 26 3.85 7.27 -37.42
CA LYS A 26 2.52 6.79 -36.97
C LYS A 26 2.58 5.95 -35.68
N ALA A 27 3.70 5.23 -35.44
CA ALA A 27 3.96 4.49 -34.21
C ALA A 27 4.06 5.37 -32.96
N LEU A 28 4.66 6.60 -33.08
CA LEU A 28 4.78 7.54 -31.98
C LEU A 28 3.42 8.16 -31.61
N SER A 29 2.57 8.40 -32.62
CA SER A 29 1.22 8.96 -32.40
C SER A 29 0.30 7.94 -31.70
N ILE A 30 0.43 6.64 -32.00
CA ILE A 30 -0.31 5.57 -31.34
C ILE A 30 0.19 5.36 -29.90
N ALA A 31 1.49 5.43 -29.65
CA ALA A 31 2.08 5.32 -28.33
C ALA A 31 1.68 6.51 -27.41
N ALA A 32 1.65 7.74 -27.94
CA ALA A 32 1.20 8.91 -27.20
C ALA A 32 -0.31 8.84 -26.88
N ALA A 33 -1.15 8.36 -27.80
CA ALA A 33 -2.57 8.15 -27.57
C ALA A 33 -2.85 7.02 -26.55
N ALA A 34 -2.05 5.96 -26.56
CA ALA A 34 -2.15 4.88 -25.58
C ALA A 34 -1.72 5.33 -24.17
N LEU A 35 -0.67 6.13 -24.03
CA LEU A 35 -0.22 6.72 -22.75
C LEU A 35 -1.25 7.69 -22.17
N ILE A 36 -1.89 8.51 -22.99
CA ILE A 36 -2.95 9.45 -22.55
C ILE A 36 -4.23 8.65 -22.19
N GLY A 37 -4.55 7.58 -22.93
CA GLY A 37 -5.66 6.70 -22.61
C GLY A 37 -5.47 5.94 -21.29
N CYS A 38 -4.27 5.43 -21.01
CA CYS A 38 -3.96 4.77 -19.75
C CYS A 38 -3.98 5.73 -18.55
N ALA A 39 -3.50 6.98 -18.73
CA ALA A 39 -3.54 7.98 -17.68
C ALA A 39 -4.98 8.42 -17.34
N SER A 40 -5.87 8.51 -18.33
CA SER A 40 -7.28 8.86 -18.11
C SER A 40 -8.08 7.73 -17.45
N ILE A 41 -7.82 6.47 -17.80
CA ILE A 41 -8.47 5.30 -17.18
C ILE A 41 -8.06 5.20 -15.69
N ASN A 42 -6.77 5.42 -15.38
CA ASN A 42 -6.29 5.41 -13.99
C ASN A 42 -6.86 6.57 -13.15
N ALA A 43 -7.00 7.76 -13.74
CA ALA A 43 -7.59 8.92 -13.08
C ALA A 43 -9.10 8.74 -12.80
N GLU A 44 -9.85 8.09 -13.70
CA GLU A 44 -11.26 7.76 -13.47
C GLU A 44 -11.42 6.67 -12.40
N ALA A 45 -10.58 5.63 -12.41
CA ALA A 45 -10.61 4.60 -11.38
C ALA A 45 -10.30 5.17 -9.98
N GLN A 46 -9.30 6.04 -9.86
CA GLN A 46 -8.96 6.73 -8.63
C GLN A 46 -10.09 7.65 -8.16
N THR A 47 -10.73 8.38 -9.07
CA THR A 47 -11.85 9.26 -8.77
C THR A 47 -13.07 8.46 -8.28
N MET A 48 -13.31 7.28 -8.82
CA MET A 48 -14.45 6.43 -8.44
C MET A 48 -14.27 5.80 -7.06
N ILE A 49 -13.07 5.35 -6.67
CA ILE A 49 -12.85 4.70 -5.38
C ILE A 49 -12.60 5.72 -4.26
N GLY A 50 -11.84 6.78 -4.50
CA GLY A 50 -11.49 7.77 -3.46
C GLY A 50 -12.49 8.90 -3.26
N LYS A 51 -13.41 9.14 -4.20
CA LYS A 51 -14.50 10.14 -4.11
C LYS A 51 -15.86 9.53 -3.80
N THR A 52 -15.90 8.27 -3.46
CA THR A 52 -17.17 7.64 -3.20
C THR A 52 -17.79 8.29 -1.98
N THR A 53 -18.62 9.18 -2.25
CA THR A 53 -19.95 9.09 -1.77
C THR A 53 -20.25 10.05 -0.67
N ASN A 54 -21.02 10.99 -1.04
CA ASN A 54 -21.97 11.56 -0.12
C ASN A 54 -22.87 10.41 0.39
N VAL A 55 -22.54 9.83 1.53
CA VAL A 55 -23.28 8.74 2.18
C VAL A 55 -24.74 9.17 2.38
N ALA A 56 -25.00 10.45 2.63
CA ALA A 56 -26.35 11.02 2.73
C ALA A 56 -27.15 10.90 1.44
N ALA A 57 -26.49 10.87 0.27
CA ALA A 57 -27.21 10.70 -1.01
C ALA A 57 -27.61 9.24 -1.26
N ILE A 58 -26.95 8.27 -0.60
CA ILE A 58 -27.24 6.83 -0.72
C ILE A 58 -28.18 6.37 0.38
N SER A 59 -28.09 6.97 1.56
CA SER A 59 -28.95 6.65 2.70
C SER A 59 -30.39 7.11 2.40
N LYS A 60 -31.26 6.15 2.14
CA LYS A 60 -32.70 6.37 2.02
C LYS A 60 -33.37 6.11 3.37
N GLY A 61 -33.50 7.16 4.19
CA GLY A 61 -34.13 7.08 5.51
C GLY A 61 -33.11 6.85 6.66
N ASP A 62 -33.61 6.35 7.78
CA ASP A 62 -32.90 6.16 9.05
C ASP A 62 -32.23 4.77 9.23
N ARG A 63 -32.35 3.89 8.24
CA ARG A 63 -31.88 2.52 8.31
C ARG A 63 -30.59 2.32 7.53
N MET A 64 -29.68 1.56 8.12
CA MET A 64 -28.50 1.07 7.44
C MET A 64 -28.91 0.09 6.34
N THR A 65 -28.40 0.31 5.12
CA THR A 65 -28.53 -0.64 4.00
C THR A 65 -27.14 -1.17 3.62
N PRO A 66 -27.05 -2.30 2.89
CA PRO A 66 -25.76 -2.79 2.38
C PRO A 66 -25.01 -1.73 1.55
N GLU A 67 -25.73 -0.96 0.74
CA GLU A 67 -25.14 0.10 -0.09
C GLU A 67 -24.56 1.23 0.78
N THR A 68 -25.29 1.63 1.82
CA THR A 68 -24.82 2.63 2.78
C THR A 68 -23.57 2.13 3.50
N LEU A 69 -23.56 0.88 3.96
CA LEU A 69 -22.42 0.26 4.64
C LEU A 69 -21.17 0.24 3.75
N TRP A 70 -21.30 -0.15 2.49
CA TRP A 70 -20.17 -0.20 1.56
C TRP A 70 -19.72 1.18 1.09
N ALA A 71 -20.58 2.18 1.14
CA ALA A 71 -20.24 3.55 0.78
C ALA A 71 -19.42 4.30 1.84
N MET A 72 -19.46 3.85 3.09
CA MET A 72 -18.72 4.50 4.17
C MET A 72 -17.22 4.23 4.06
N GLY A 73 -16.42 5.30 4.17
CA GLY A 73 -14.98 5.18 4.39
C GLY A 73 -14.69 4.58 5.78
N ARG A 74 -13.75 3.64 5.84
CA ARG A 74 -13.34 2.97 7.07
C ARG A 74 -12.00 3.49 7.52
N VAL A 75 -12.00 4.19 8.65
CA VAL A 75 -10.77 4.70 9.26
C VAL A 75 -9.97 3.52 9.80
N GLY A 76 -8.72 3.45 9.40
CA GLY A 76 -7.74 2.46 9.84
C GLY A 76 -6.66 3.05 10.72
N GLY A 77 -5.42 2.56 10.60
CA GLY A 77 -4.27 2.98 11.40
C GLY A 77 -4.08 4.50 11.45
N ALA A 78 -3.73 5.01 12.62
CA ALA A 78 -3.46 6.42 12.84
C ALA A 78 -2.20 6.60 13.70
N ALA A 79 -1.41 7.64 13.40
CA ALA A 79 -0.20 7.99 14.15
C ALA A 79 -0.10 9.50 14.36
N ALA A 80 0.12 9.91 15.61
CA ALA A 80 0.39 11.31 15.93
C ALA A 80 1.81 11.71 15.56
N SER A 81 1.98 12.93 15.05
CA SER A 81 3.31 13.51 14.84
C SER A 81 4.05 13.66 16.17
N PRO A 82 5.40 13.62 16.18
CA PRO A 82 6.18 13.76 17.43
C PRO A 82 5.92 15.06 18.20
N ASP A 83 5.48 16.10 17.53
CA ASP A 83 5.12 17.39 18.17
C ASP A 83 3.65 17.44 18.62
N GLY A 84 2.88 16.36 18.42
CA GLY A 84 1.47 16.24 18.81
C GLY A 84 0.49 17.13 18.04
N LYS A 85 0.93 17.81 16.97
CA LYS A 85 0.08 18.79 16.28
C LYS A 85 -0.70 18.23 15.10
N THR A 86 -0.28 17.08 14.57
CA THR A 86 -0.88 16.48 13.37
C THR A 86 -1.02 14.98 13.56
N VAL A 87 -2.09 14.40 13.04
CA VAL A 87 -2.30 12.97 12.98
C VAL A 87 -2.31 12.57 11.51
N VAL A 88 -1.48 11.59 11.13
CA VAL A 88 -1.65 10.86 9.86
C VAL A 88 -2.56 9.67 10.10
N TYR A 89 -3.50 9.41 9.19
CA TYR A 89 -4.43 8.29 9.29
C TYR A 89 -4.80 7.75 7.92
N GLN A 90 -5.29 6.52 7.92
CA GLN A 90 -5.68 5.78 6.73
C GLN A 90 -7.20 5.69 6.65
N VAL A 91 -7.75 5.77 5.44
CA VAL A 91 -9.15 5.49 5.17
C VAL A 91 -9.27 4.50 4.02
N GLY A 92 -9.94 3.38 4.26
CA GLY A 92 -10.28 2.40 3.24
C GLY A 92 -11.61 2.73 2.58
N TYR A 93 -11.64 2.77 1.25
CA TYR A 93 -12.84 2.91 0.43
C TYR A 93 -13.07 1.65 -0.38
N TYR A 94 -14.32 1.36 -0.69
CA TYR A 94 -14.73 0.12 -1.36
C TYR A 94 -15.61 0.41 -2.56
N SER A 95 -15.40 -0.32 -3.63
CA SER A 95 -16.24 -0.30 -4.81
C SER A 95 -16.83 -1.69 -5.04
N VAL A 96 -18.08 -1.89 -4.67
CA VAL A 96 -18.80 -3.16 -4.92
C VAL A 96 -18.84 -3.46 -6.42
N LYS A 97 -19.08 -2.45 -7.26
CA LYS A 97 -19.13 -2.61 -8.72
C LYS A 97 -17.82 -3.13 -9.31
N GLN A 98 -16.67 -2.71 -8.75
CA GLN A 98 -15.35 -3.11 -9.24
C GLN A 98 -14.78 -4.30 -8.45
N ASN A 99 -15.44 -4.72 -7.36
CA ASN A 99 -14.94 -5.69 -6.38
C ASN A 99 -13.50 -5.36 -5.93
N LYS A 100 -13.25 -4.09 -5.60
CA LYS A 100 -11.93 -3.57 -5.21
C LYS A 100 -12.04 -2.63 -4.03
N SER A 101 -10.94 -2.51 -3.30
CA SER A 101 -10.73 -1.49 -2.27
C SER A 101 -9.57 -0.57 -2.64
N HIS A 102 -9.55 0.60 -2.04
CA HIS A 102 -8.47 1.57 -2.16
C HIS A 102 -8.21 2.21 -0.80
N GLN A 103 -6.97 2.11 -0.34
CA GLN A 103 -6.53 2.70 0.92
C GLN A 103 -5.87 4.04 0.64
N MET A 104 -6.28 5.07 1.36
CA MET A 104 -5.78 6.43 1.19
C MET A 104 -5.27 6.99 2.52
N LEU A 105 -4.20 7.77 2.47
CA LEU A 105 -3.62 8.47 3.61
C LEU A 105 -4.09 9.92 3.65
N TYR A 106 -4.35 10.36 4.87
CA TYR A 106 -4.77 11.71 5.20
C TYR A 106 -3.99 12.24 6.38
N THR A 107 -3.93 13.56 6.50
CA THR A 107 -3.54 14.21 7.75
C THR A 107 -4.66 15.09 8.28
N VAL A 108 -4.71 15.25 9.59
CA VAL A 108 -5.60 16.19 10.27
C VAL A 108 -4.84 16.89 11.38
N SER A 109 -5.05 18.19 11.56
CA SER A 109 -4.51 18.92 12.70
C SER A 109 -5.14 18.47 14.02
N ALA A 110 -4.43 18.61 15.14
CA ALA A 110 -4.90 18.17 16.46
C ALA A 110 -6.22 18.86 16.88
N ASP A 111 -6.50 20.07 16.38
CA ASP A 111 -7.75 20.78 16.60
C ASP A 111 -8.88 20.38 15.62
N GLY A 112 -8.61 19.44 14.72
CA GLY A 112 -9.56 18.93 13.72
C GLY A 112 -9.90 19.85 12.56
N LYS A 113 -9.35 21.07 12.52
CA LYS A 113 -9.78 22.09 11.55
C LYS A 113 -9.13 21.94 10.17
N LEU A 114 -7.91 21.42 10.11
CA LEU A 114 -7.15 21.31 8.88
C LEU A 114 -6.97 19.84 8.49
N GLN A 115 -7.67 19.40 7.47
CA GLN A 115 -7.57 18.06 6.90
C GLN A 115 -6.96 18.13 5.50
N ARG A 116 -6.07 17.19 5.19
CA ARG A 116 -5.45 17.04 3.86
C ARG A 116 -5.48 15.60 3.42
N THR A 117 -5.68 15.39 2.11
CA THR A 117 -5.45 14.11 1.44
C THR A 117 -4.00 14.05 1.02
N LEU A 118 -3.29 12.99 1.41
CA LEU A 118 -1.89 12.75 1.03
C LEU A 118 -1.80 11.85 -0.20
N THR A 119 -2.62 10.80 -0.29
CA THR A 119 -2.64 9.88 -1.42
C THR A 119 -3.14 10.57 -2.68
N THR A 120 -2.31 10.54 -3.73
CA THR A 120 -2.60 11.13 -5.04
C THR A 120 -2.53 10.09 -6.17
N THR A 121 -2.32 8.82 -5.84
CA THR A 121 -2.15 7.71 -6.79
C THR A 121 -3.33 6.75 -6.74
N ALA A 122 -3.49 5.93 -7.80
CA ALA A 122 -4.49 4.87 -7.83
C ALA A 122 -4.09 3.63 -7.01
N ALA A 123 -2.84 3.54 -6.56
CA ALA A 123 -2.39 2.47 -5.70
C ALA A 123 -2.79 2.75 -4.24
N SER A 124 -3.15 1.70 -3.52
CA SER A 124 -3.35 1.78 -2.07
C SER A 124 -2.06 2.18 -1.37
N GLU A 125 -2.18 3.00 -0.34
CA GLU A 125 -1.11 3.44 0.55
C GLU A 125 -1.53 3.14 1.99
N THR A 126 -0.67 2.43 2.72
CA THR A 126 -0.98 1.87 4.05
C THR A 126 0.15 2.11 5.05
N ASP A 127 -0.11 1.82 6.31
CA ASP A 127 0.89 1.71 7.38
C ASP A 127 1.74 2.97 7.55
N ALA A 128 1.09 4.13 7.53
CA ALA A 128 1.76 5.41 7.65
C ALA A 128 2.42 5.61 9.03
N ALA A 129 3.69 5.98 9.04
CA ALA A 129 4.46 6.29 10.25
C ALA A 129 5.28 7.57 10.07
N TRP A 130 5.36 8.37 11.14
CA TRP A 130 6.21 9.55 11.16
C TRP A 130 7.68 9.15 11.29
N ILE A 131 8.54 9.73 10.48
CA ILE A 131 9.99 9.56 10.51
C ILE A 131 10.70 10.92 10.51
N GLU A 132 12.03 10.91 10.72
CA GLU A 132 12.87 12.12 10.72
C GLU A 132 12.33 13.25 11.63
N GLY A 133 11.89 12.87 12.85
CA GLY A 133 11.36 13.82 13.80
C GLY A 133 10.06 14.50 13.38
N GLY A 134 9.26 13.86 12.53
CA GLY A 134 7.98 14.38 12.04
C GLY A 134 8.08 15.17 10.73
N LYS A 135 9.25 15.25 10.12
CA LYS A 135 9.44 15.94 8.82
C LYS A 135 8.88 15.14 7.66
N ARG A 136 8.94 13.81 7.76
CA ARG A 136 8.50 12.90 6.71
C ARG A 136 7.54 11.84 7.25
N ILE A 137 6.79 11.23 6.34
CA ILE A 137 5.90 10.11 6.58
C ILE A 137 6.40 8.94 5.72
N ALA A 138 6.70 7.80 6.34
CA ALA A 138 6.93 6.54 5.67
C ALA A 138 5.61 5.79 5.51
N PHE A 139 5.46 5.01 4.43
CA PHE A 139 4.25 4.25 4.13
C PHE A 139 4.54 3.10 3.17
N LEU A 140 3.64 2.13 3.10
CA LEU A 140 3.70 1.02 2.15
C LEU A 140 2.82 1.31 0.93
N THR A 141 3.33 0.99 -0.25
CA THR A 141 2.57 0.91 -1.48
C THR A 141 3.23 -0.04 -2.47
N LYS A 142 2.45 -0.87 -3.16
CA LYS A 142 2.92 -1.86 -4.14
C LYS A 142 4.03 -2.76 -3.60
N GLY A 143 3.88 -3.25 -2.37
CA GLY A 143 4.86 -4.13 -1.72
C GLY A 143 6.20 -3.46 -1.39
N GLN A 144 6.30 -2.12 -1.44
CA GLN A 144 7.54 -1.39 -1.18
C GLN A 144 7.35 -0.32 -0.12
N LEU A 145 8.43 -0.02 0.59
CA LEU A 145 8.50 1.09 1.53
C LEU A 145 8.82 2.40 0.79
N TRP A 146 8.03 3.41 1.05
CA TRP A 146 8.14 4.76 0.50
C TRP A 146 8.17 5.79 1.60
N SER A 147 8.59 7.00 1.26
CA SER A 147 8.42 8.17 2.13
C SER A 147 7.96 9.39 1.33
N MET A 148 7.39 10.35 2.04
CA MET A 148 6.98 11.66 1.52
C MET A 148 7.16 12.72 2.60
N ASN A 149 7.23 14.00 2.22
CA ASN A 149 7.13 15.09 3.18
C ASN A 149 5.78 15.05 3.92
N ALA A 150 5.70 15.68 5.09
CA ALA A 150 4.47 15.74 5.89
C ALA A 150 3.27 16.37 5.15
N ASP A 151 3.51 17.14 4.10
CA ASP A 151 2.49 17.76 3.24
C ASP A 151 2.10 16.90 2.01
N GLY A 152 2.71 15.71 1.85
CA GLY A 152 2.47 14.77 0.75
C GLY A 152 3.39 14.95 -0.47
N THR A 153 4.27 15.97 -0.46
CA THR A 153 5.23 16.24 -1.55
C THR A 153 6.50 15.37 -1.42
N ASP A 154 7.40 15.46 -2.39
CA ASP A 154 8.71 14.79 -2.42
C ASP A 154 8.63 13.30 -2.08
N ARG A 155 7.86 12.58 -2.87
CA ARG A 155 7.64 11.13 -2.69
C ARG A 155 8.86 10.35 -3.20
N ARG A 156 9.40 9.47 -2.35
CA ARG A 156 10.59 8.68 -2.65
C ARG A 156 10.36 7.21 -2.33
N GLN A 157 10.71 6.34 -3.24
CA GLN A 157 10.78 4.91 -2.97
C GLN A 157 12.05 4.63 -2.16
N LEU A 158 11.92 3.99 -1.01
CA LEU A 158 13.03 3.68 -0.13
C LEU A 158 13.59 2.28 -0.37
N THR A 159 12.76 1.32 -0.78
CA THR A 159 13.17 -0.08 -1.02
C THR A 159 12.94 -0.49 -2.46
N LYS A 160 13.72 -1.48 -2.92
CA LYS A 160 13.57 -2.17 -4.21
C LYS A 160 13.71 -3.68 -3.98
N SER A 161 12.89 -4.21 -3.09
CA SER A 161 12.92 -5.62 -2.71
C SER A 161 12.18 -6.48 -3.72
N ASP A 162 12.70 -7.67 -4.00
CA ASP A 162 12.02 -8.68 -4.82
C ASP A 162 10.86 -9.37 -4.06
N ILE A 163 10.86 -9.25 -2.72
CA ILE A 163 9.80 -9.76 -1.84
C ILE A 163 9.01 -8.58 -1.31
N ASP A 164 7.69 -8.67 -1.38
CA ASP A 164 6.79 -7.64 -0.86
C ASP A 164 7.02 -7.38 0.63
N ILE A 165 7.04 -6.11 0.99
CA ILE A 165 7.14 -5.66 2.37
C ILE A 165 5.73 -5.52 2.92
N GLU A 166 5.42 -6.27 3.97
CA GLU A 166 4.11 -6.36 4.60
C GLU A 166 3.98 -5.49 5.86
N GLY A 167 5.11 -5.01 6.38
CA GLY A 167 5.16 -4.14 7.55
C GLY A 167 6.55 -3.56 7.77
N PHE A 168 6.64 -2.49 8.53
CA PHE A 168 7.94 -1.88 8.85
C PHE A 168 7.93 -1.18 10.19
N LYS A 169 9.11 -1.04 10.81
CA LYS A 169 9.30 -0.29 12.05
C LYS A 169 10.70 0.30 12.14
N PHE A 170 10.81 1.62 12.02
CA PHE A 170 12.10 2.31 12.16
C PHE A 170 12.64 2.23 13.59
N SER A 171 13.97 2.17 13.71
CA SER A 171 14.65 2.36 14.99
C SER A 171 14.47 3.79 15.49
N PRO A 172 14.54 4.03 16.82
CA PRO A 172 14.41 5.38 17.41
C PRO A 172 15.39 6.40 16.83
N ASP A 173 16.61 5.99 16.47
CA ASP A 173 17.63 6.85 15.86
C ASP A 173 17.45 7.02 14.35
N GLY A 174 16.51 6.31 13.71
CA GLY A 174 16.20 6.36 12.27
C GLY A 174 17.25 5.74 11.36
N LYS A 175 18.28 5.06 11.91
CA LYS A 175 19.37 4.48 11.11
C LYS A 175 19.10 3.06 10.63
N LYS A 176 18.13 2.38 11.24
CA LYS A 176 17.71 1.03 10.90
C LYS A 176 16.20 0.95 10.78
N VAL A 177 15.75 -0.07 10.07
CA VAL A 177 14.33 -0.39 9.97
C VAL A 177 14.15 -1.90 10.02
N ILE A 178 13.13 -2.36 10.74
CA ILE A 178 12.63 -3.74 10.61
C ILE A 178 11.68 -3.73 9.42
N LEU A 179 11.88 -4.67 8.51
CA LEU A 179 10.98 -4.97 7.38
C LEU A 179 10.38 -6.35 7.62
N ILE A 180 9.07 -6.49 7.46
CA ILE A 180 8.40 -7.78 7.50
C ILE A 180 8.24 -8.26 6.07
N LYS A 181 8.76 -9.46 5.78
CA LYS A 181 8.67 -10.12 4.48
C LYS A 181 8.22 -11.56 4.66
N SER A 182 7.35 -12.05 3.81
CA SER A 182 6.90 -13.44 3.84
C SER A 182 7.78 -14.32 2.97
N LEU A 183 8.40 -15.33 3.59
CA LEU A 183 9.24 -16.31 2.91
C LEU A 183 8.44 -17.59 2.63
N PRO A 184 8.68 -18.29 1.50
CA PRO A 184 8.01 -19.54 1.21
C PRO A 184 8.19 -20.56 2.34
N TYR A 185 7.10 -21.12 2.83
CA TYR A 185 7.09 -22.24 3.77
C TYR A 185 6.99 -23.53 2.95
N HIS A 186 8.09 -24.29 2.88
CA HIS A 186 8.36 -25.09 1.71
C HIS A 186 7.94 -26.54 1.73
N GLU A 187 7.61 -27.17 2.85
CA GLU A 187 7.72 -28.64 2.83
C GLU A 187 6.38 -29.40 2.80
N SER A 188 5.30 -28.79 3.19
CA SER A 188 4.02 -29.49 3.25
C SER A 188 3.20 -29.49 1.96
N ILE A 189 3.50 -28.56 1.03
CA ILE A 189 2.74 -28.42 -0.22
C ILE A 189 3.63 -28.79 -1.39
N GLN A 190 3.34 -29.91 -2.04
CA GLN A 190 4.03 -30.34 -3.24
C GLN A 190 3.40 -29.71 -4.49
N LYS A 191 4.25 -29.33 -5.46
CA LYS A 191 3.79 -28.88 -6.77
C LYS A 191 3.00 -29.98 -7.45
N ASN A 192 2.01 -29.57 -8.25
CA ASN A 192 1.30 -30.52 -9.11
C ASN A 192 2.28 -31.18 -10.09
N PRO A 193 2.03 -32.44 -10.50
CA PRO A 193 2.77 -33.06 -11.57
C PRO A 193 2.77 -32.21 -12.85
N ASP A 194 3.86 -32.26 -13.62
CA ASP A 194 4.02 -31.46 -14.85
C ASP A 194 2.97 -31.79 -15.92
N ASP A 195 2.36 -32.97 -15.87
CA ASP A 195 1.28 -33.41 -16.74
C ASP A 195 -0.09 -32.83 -16.34
N LEU A 196 -0.19 -32.19 -15.17
CA LEU A 196 -1.41 -31.58 -14.66
C LEU A 196 -1.20 -30.11 -14.28
N PRO A 197 -0.70 -29.25 -15.18
CA PRO A 197 -0.29 -27.89 -14.82
C PRO A 197 -1.46 -26.96 -14.41
N LEU A 198 -2.69 -27.30 -14.80
CA LEU A 198 -3.90 -26.54 -14.46
C LEU A 198 -4.66 -27.12 -13.25
N ALA A 199 -4.14 -28.18 -12.62
CA ALA A 199 -4.78 -28.73 -11.44
C ALA A 199 -4.72 -27.75 -10.28
N THR A 200 -5.86 -27.55 -9.62
CA THR A 200 -5.97 -26.68 -8.43
C THR A 200 -5.84 -27.47 -7.12
N GLY A 201 -5.75 -28.81 -7.20
CA GLY A 201 -5.56 -29.68 -6.04
C GLY A 201 -4.15 -29.50 -5.46
N ARG A 202 -4.02 -29.66 -4.14
CA ARG A 202 -2.75 -29.58 -3.43
C ARG A 202 -2.40 -30.95 -2.85
N ARG A 203 -1.18 -31.39 -3.03
CA ARG A 203 -0.64 -32.55 -2.34
C ARG A 203 0.06 -32.08 -1.08
N ILE A 204 -0.46 -32.47 0.07
CA ILE A 204 0.07 -32.10 1.38
C ILE A 204 0.68 -33.36 1.98
N THR A 205 1.97 -33.31 2.33
CA THR A 205 2.69 -34.44 2.93
C THR A 205 2.79 -34.34 4.44
N ASP A 206 2.56 -33.15 4.97
CA ASP A 206 2.46 -32.89 6.39
C ASP A 206 1.23 -32.03 6.67
N LEU A 207 0.58 -32.27 7.82
CA LEU A 207 -0.62 -31.54 8.20
C LEU A 207 -0.23 -30.16 8.69
N ASN A 208 -0.15 -29.21 7.76
CA ASN A 208 0.07 -27.83 8.09
C ASN A 208 -1.26 -27.15 8.39
N TYR A 209 -1.41 -26.62 9.59
CA TYR A 209 -2.66 -25.98 10.00
C TYR A 209 -2.95 -24.75 9.14
N ARG A 210 -4.23 -24.61 8.77
CA ARG A 210 -4.72 -23.36 8.17
C ARG A 210 -4.64 -22.25 9.21
N HIS A 211 -4.12 -21.12 8.78
CA HIS A 211 -4.32 -19.89 9.50
C HIS A 211 -5.70 -19.34 9.12
N TRP A 212 -6.71 -19.61 9.91
CA TRP A 212 -8.08 -19.19 9.74
C TRP A 212 -8.72 -19.74 8.45
N ASP A 213 -8.52 -19.08 7.29
CA ASP A 213 -9.18 -19.36 6.02
C ASP A 213 -8.23 -19.81 4.89
N HIS A 214 -6.93 -19.85 5.14
CA HIS A 214 -5.93 -20.24 4.13
C HIS A 214 -4.87 -21.20 4.67
N TYR A 215 -4.24 -21.91 3.77
CA TYR A 215 -3.08 -22.74 4.08
C TYR A 215 -1.85 -21.86 4.29
N VAL A 216 -0.93 -22.29 5.15
CA VAL A 216 0.37 -21.64 5.34
C VAL A 216 1.26 -21.97 4.15
N GLU A 217 1.38 -21.05 3.22
CA GLU A 217 2.26 -21.14 2.04
C GLU A 217 3.55 -20.35 2.24
N SER A 218 3.52 -19.39 3.15
CA SER A 218 4.65 -18.54 3.51
C SER A 218 4.57 -18.19 4.99
N VAL A 219 5.69 -17.86 5.58
CA VAL A 219 5.83 -17.39 6.96
C VAL A 219 6.49 -16.03 6.99
N ALA A 220 5.97 -15.14 7.82
CA ALA A 220 6.49 -13.80 7.97
C ALA A 220 7.78 -13.83 8.80
N HIS A 221 8.85 -13.20 8.29
CA HIS A 221 10.12 -13.03 8.98
C HIS A 221 10.47 -11.54 9.10
N PRO A 222 11.07 -11.12 10.22
CA PRO A 222 11.60 -9.78 10.39
C PRO A 222 13.02 -9.66 9.84
N PHE A 223 13.21 -8.70 8.95
CA PHE A 223 14.51 -8.34 8.37
C PHE A 223 14.98 -7.02 8.95
N VAL A 224 16.22 -6.92 9.36
CA VAL A 224 16.83 -5.66 9.81
C VAL A 224 17.65 -5.07 8.69
N ALA A 225 17.25 -3.92 8.21
CA ALA A 225 17.84 -3.19 7.11
C ALA A 225 18.48 -1.89 7.57
N ASP A 226 19.53 -1.45 6.88
CA ASP A 226 20.18 -0.15 7.11
C ASP A 226 19.48 0.95 6.30
N VAL A 227 19.29 2.10 6.94
CA VAL A 227 18.71 3.31 6.31
C VAL A 227 19.86 4.22 5.91
N THR A 228 19.96 4.53 4.63
CA THR A 228 21.00 5.39 4.06
C THR A 228 20.37 6.56 3.28
N GLU A 229 21.20 7.50 2.83
CA GLU A 229 20.74 8.59 1.93
C GLU A 229 20.20 8.06 0.59
N ASN A 230 20.64 6.86 0.16
CA ASN A 230 20.22 6.22 -1.09
C ASN A 230 18.96 5.36 -0.95
N GLY A 231 18.45 5.18 0.26
CA GLY A 231 17.29 4.35 0.57
C GLY A 231 17.58 3.31 1.65
N VAL A 232 16.83 2.21 1.58
CA VAL A 232 16.86 1.10 2.54
C VAL A 232 17.27 -0.15 1.77
N ASP A 233 18.24 -0.90 2.29
CA ASP A 233 18.68 -2.17 1.71
C ASP A 233 17.65 -3.30 1.97
N ASP A 234 17.94 -4.51 1.45
CA ASP A 234 17.04 -5.65 1.64
C ASP A 234 17.00 -6.21 3.06
N GLY A 235 17.96 -5.81 3.89
CA GLY A 235 18.07 -6.23 5.27
C GLY A 235 18.52 -7.68 5.43
N LYS A 236 18.80 -8.04 6.69
CA LYS A 236 19.16 -9.39 7.10
C LYS A 236 18.00 -10.00 7.90
N ASP A 237 17.58 -11.20 7.54
CA ASP A 237 16.65 -12.01 8.29
C ASP A 237 17.24 -12.34 9.67
N ILE A 238 16.55 -11.95 10.74
CA ILE A 238 17.06 -12.16 12.10
C ILE A 238 16.61 -13.48 12.73
N ILE A 239 15.75 -14.23 12.03
CA ILE A 239 15.33 -15.58 12.40
C ILE A 239 15.58 -16.57 11.24
N GLU A 240 16.60 -16.31 10.44
CA GLU A 240 16.97 -17.13 9.29
C GLU A 240 17.12 -18.61 9.68
N GLY A 241 16.49 -19.49 8.89
CA GLY A 241 16.50 -20.93 9.11
C GLY A 241 15.48 -21.45 10.12
N GLU A 242 14.75 -20.58 10.80
CA GLU A 242 13.66 -20.99 11.69
C GLU A 242 12.35 -21.19 10.91
N PRO A 243 11.58 -22.23 11.23
CA PRO A 243 10.32 -22.52 10.51
C PRO A 243 9.10 -21.80 11.10
N PHE A 244 9.27 -20.91 12.04
CA PHE A 244 8.18 -20.19 12.70
C PHE A 244 8.08 -18.74 12.22
N GLU A 245 6.92 -18.18 12.38
CA GLU A 245 6.59 -16.82 11.92
C GLU A 245 6.76 -15.76 13.01
N CYS A 246 7.20 -14.58 12.60
CA CYS A 246 7.21 -13.36 13.38
C CYS A 246 7.04 -12.16 12.43
N PRO A 247 5.93 -11.40 12.52
CA PRO A 247 4.78 -11.51 13.43
C PRO A 247 3.95 -12.77 13.23
N MET A 248 3.19 -13.14 14.25
CA MET A 248 2.35 -14.33 14.24
C MET A 248 1.01 -14.08 13.52
N ALA A 249 0.75 -14.80 12.43
CA ALA A 249 -0.54 -14.77 11.79
C ALA A 249 -1.62 -15.46 12.66
N PRO A 250 -2.93 -15.15 12.50
CA PRO A 250 -3.48 -14.22 11.52
C PRO A 250 -3.62 -12.78 12.01
N PHE A 251 -3.34 -12.48 13.27
CA PHE A 251 -3.64 -11.18 13.90
C PHE A 251 -2.40 -10.39 14.32
N GLY A 252 -1.22 -10.97 14.25
CA GLY A 252 0.01 -10.28 14.61
C GLY A 252 0.50 -9.35 13.51
N GLY A 253 1.10 -8.23 13.91
CA GLY A 253 1.73 -7.26 13.03
C GLY A 253 2.99 -6.69 13.69
N VAL A 254 3.46 -5.56 13.20
CA VAL A 254 4.69 -4.89 13.68
C VAL A 254 4.65 -4.48 15.16
N GLU A 255 3.48 -4.49 15.79
CA GLU A 255 3.32 -4.29 17.24
C GLU A 255 3.96 -5.40 18.07
N GLN A 256 4.16 -6.60 17.48
CA GLN A 256 4.85 -7.72 18.13
C GLN A 256 6.37 -7.57 18.16
N LEU A 257 6.90 -6.51 17.55
CA LEU A 257 8.31 -6.19 17.56
C LEU A 257 8.55 -4.82 18.20
N ALA A 258 9.60 -4.68 19.00
CA ALA A 258 9.96 -3.43 19.66
C ALA A 258 11.46 -3.19 19.60
N TRP A 259 11.85 -1.97 19.24
CA TRP A 259 13.22 -1.50 19.39
C TRP A 259 13.48 -1.08 20.84
N SER A 260 14.68 -1.35 21.35
CA SER A 260 15.16 -0.68 22.55
C SER A 260 15.33 0.82 22.30
N PRO A 261 15.21 1.67 23.33
CA PRO A 261 15.37 3.12 23.19
C PRO A 261 16.72 3.56 22.61
N ASP A 262 17.77 2.77 22.81
CA ASP A 262 19.13 3.00 22.29
C ASP A 262 19.34 2.44 20.87
N SER A 263 18.29 1.90 20.23
CA SER A 263 18.32 1.33 18.86
C SER A 263 19.23 0.13 18.67
N ARG A 264 19.66 -0.56 19.74
CA ARG A 264 20.63 -1.66 19.66
C ARG A 264 20.02 -3.04 19.74
N THR A 265 18.85 -3.16 20.33
CA THR A 265 18.19 -4.44 20.60
C THR A 265 16.78 -4.45 20.04
N ILE A 266 16.33 -5.60 19.57
CA ILE A 266 14.95 -5.84 19.16
C ILE A 266 14.39 -6.92 20.08
N ALA A 267 13.26 -6.63 20.69
CA ALA A 267 12.41 -7.61 21.35
C ALA A 267 11.29 -8.01 20.40
N TYR A 268 10.98 -9.31 20.30
CA TYR A 268 9.89 -9.79 19.48
C TYR A 268 9.21 -10.99 20.15
N THR A 269 7.98 -11.26 19.73
CA THR A 269 7.23 -12.46 20.14
C THR A 269 7.03 -13.36 18.93
N CYS A 270 7.23 -14.66 19.12
CA CYS A 270 6.99 -15.69 18.11
C CYS A 270 6.38 -16.92 18.76
N ARG A 271 5.81 -17.79 17.95
CA ARG A 271 5.34 -19.12 18.36
C ARG A 271 6.28 -20.16 17.78
N LYS A 272 6.91 -20.94 18.64
CA LYS A 272 7.71 -22.12 18.25
C LYS A 272 6.84 -23.37 18.14
#